data_adf10e03cc9c270f2a4c62a1aca484cf
#
_entry.id   adf10e03cc9c270f2a4c62a1aca484cf
#
_cell.length_a   1.000
_cell.length_b   1.000
_cell.length_c   1.000
_cell.angle_alpha   90.00
_cell.angle_beta   90.00
_cell.angle_gamma   90.00
#
_symmetry.space_group_name_H-M   'P 1'
#
loop_
_entity.id
_entity.type
_entity.pdbx_description
1 polymer ?
#
loop_
_entity_poly.entity_id
_entity_poly.type
_entity_poly.pdbx_seq_one_letter_code
_entity_poly.pdbx_strand_id
1 'polypeptide(L)'
;MVPLDDTLQILLDKTQQRSKAHGLLLHVQSGDGQVDFRGASGAAAPDMQFPIASIAKMYTATMIQQLCEAGDITLDQPVQSLLPDHDLADLHVVNGVAYGKQVTIRHLLFQTSGVADYYEGQLAKDILQGRDQAYDLDDVLRITKALPPQAAPDGGKAYYSDTNYQLLGAVIESVTGLSYDEALQARICAPLGLRKTHLIDPAQDHQLLPIYHKARRLDIPQTLFSMGPDGGIVSDTEELMLFLRAFFAGKLFSPKALSHLQHWRPLTFPREYGGGLMRFHLPPWMTLWRPTPEFIGHSGASGSFAYRAPERDIYLVGTFNQTDAPRRPFSFMLEVLRLIAKHGGDQ
;
A
#
# COMPACT_ATOMS: atom_id res chain seq x y z
N MET A 1 -33.15 -0.74 18.64
CA MET A 1 -32.00 -1.23 17.84
C MET A 1 -30.72 -0.61 18.41
N VAL A 2 -29.63 -1.35 18.54
CA VAL A 2 -28.33 -0.79 18.97
C VAL A 2 -27.81 0.11 17.85
N PRO A 3 -27.30 1.33 18.12
CA PRO A 3 -26.73 2.19 17.10
C PRO A 3 -25.63 1.48 16.27
N LEU A 4 -25.45 1.88 15.02
CA LEU A 4 -24.45 1.27 14.13
C LEU A 4 -23.04 1.42 14.72
N ASP A 5 -22.72 2.60 15.25
CA ASP A 5 -21.40 2.90 15.83
C ASP A 5 -21.07 1.99 17.01
N ASP A 6 -22.01 1.78 17.91
CA ASP A 6 -21.85 0.86 19.04
C ASP A 6 -21.63 -0.59 18.56
N THR A 7 -22.33 -0.97 17.49
CA THR A 7 -22.22 -2.32 16.92
C THR A 7 -20.87 -2.49 16.20
N LEU A 8 -20.36 -1.46 15.52
CA LEU A 8 -19.03 -1.44 14.91
C LEU A 8 -17.94 -1.49 15.98
N GLN A 9 -18.08 -0.74 17.08
CA GLN A 9 -17.13 -0.80 18.20
C GLN A 9 -17.12 -2.20 18.85
N ILE A 10 -18.26 -2.80 19.06
CA ILE A 10 -18.35 -4.18 19.59
C ILE A 10 -17.67 -5.18 18.64
N LEU A 11 -17.85 -5.02 17.32
CA LEU A 11 -17.16 -5.86 16.34
C LEU A 11 -15.64 -5.68 16.42
N LEU A 12 -15.19 -4.42 16.53
CA LEU A 12 -13.77 -4.06 16.64
C LEU A 12 -13.14 -4.73 17.87
N ASP A 13 -13.77 -4.60 19.05
CA ASP A 13 -13.30 -5.18 20.32
C ASP A 13 -13.25 -6.72 20.25
N LYS A 14 -14.30 -7.35 19.75
CA LYS A 14 -14.33 -8.81 19.56
C LYS A 14 -13.25 -9.28 18.60
N THR A 15 -13.01 -8.52 17.52
CA THR A 15 -11.98 -8.84 16.53
C THR A 15 -10.59 -8.72 17.12
N GLN A 16 -10.31 -7.67 17.87
CA GLN A 16 -9.04 -7.47 18.59
C GLN A 16 -8.78 -8.65 19.55
N GLN A 17 -9.76 -9.02 20.38
CA GLN A 17 -9.66 -10.13 21.34
C GLN A 17 -9.40 -11.47 20.65
N ARG A 18 -10.15 -11.80 19.58
CA ARG A 18 -10.00 -13.06 18.81
C ARG A 18 -8.67 -13.12 18.08
N SER A 19 -8.25 -12.00 17.52
CA SER A 19 -7.01 -11.91 16.75
C SER A 19 -5.78 -11.88 17.62
N LYS A 20 -5.92 -11.49 18.90
CA LYS A 20 -4.81 -11.18 19.80
C LYS A 20 -3.89 -10.09 19.25
N ALA A 21 -4.41 -9.22 18.37
CA ALA A 21 -3.69 -8.04 17.90
C ALA A 21 -3.41 -7.12 19.07
N HIS A 22 -2.24 -6.51 19.12
CA HIS A 22 -1.91 -5.59 20.22
C HIS A 22 -2.73 -4.30 20.13
N GLY A 23 -3.01 -3.82 18.92
CA GLY A 23 -3.88 -2.69 18.65
C GLY A 23 -4.64 -2.90 17.34
N LEU A 24 -5.83 -2.36 17.24
CA LEU A 24 -6.67 -2.41 16.04
C LEU A 24 -7.33 -1.04 15.85
N LEU A 25 -7.17 -0.49 14.65
CA LEU A 25 -7.81 0.75 14.22
C LEU A 25 -8.76 0.48 13.06
N LEU A 26 -9.90 1.15 13.05
CA LEU A 26 -10.85 1.15 11.96
C LEU A 26 -11.42 2.56 11.76
N HIS A 27 -11.41 3.04 10.52
CA HIS A 27 -12.23 4.14 10.07
C HIS A 27 -13.00 3.67 8.84
N VAL A 28 -14.32 3.78 8.86
CA VAL A 28 -15.20 3.43 7.76
C VAL A 28 -16.12 4.59 7.43
N GLN A 29 -16.22 4.94 6.14
CA GLN A 29 -17.11 5.97 5.63
C GLN A 29 -17.90 5.46 4.42
N SER A 30 -19.19 5.85 4.32
CA SER A 30 -19.95 5.74 3.07
C SER A 30 -19.71 6.96 2.17
N GLY A 31 -19.92 6.79 0.87
CA GLY A 31 -19.78 7.88 -0.09
C GLY A 31 -20.73 9.03 0.15
N ASP A 32 -21.95 8.74 0.61
CA ASP A 32 -23.01 9.70 0.95
C ASP A 32 -22.87 10.32 2.35
N GLY A 33 -21.89 9.85 3.15
CA GLY A 33 -21.63 10.35 4.51
C GLY A 33 -22.62 9.86 5.57
N GLN A 34 -23.52 8.92 5.28
CA GLN A 34 -24.45 8.35 6.25
C GLN A 34 -23.75 7.46 7.28
N VAL A 35 -22.64 6.85 6.88
CA VAL A 35 -21.76 6.07 7.77
C VAL A 35 -20.44 6.83 7.89
N ASP A 36 -20.07 7.16 9.13
CA ASP A 36 -18.76 7.72 9.47
C ASP A 36 -18.37 7.25 10.88
N PHE A 37 -17.70 6.11 10.96
CA PHE A 37 -17.27 5.53 12.23
C PHE A 37 -15.76 5.46 12.30
N ARG A 38 -15.18 5.95 13.37
CA ARG A 38 -13.76 5.88 13.70
C ARG A 38 -13.56 5.30 15.09
N GLY A 39 -12.95 4.12 15.18
CA GLY A 39 -12.77 3.40 16.43
C GLY A 39 -11.39 2.76 16.58
N ALA A 40 -11.09 2.40 17.83
CA ALA A 40 -9.87 1.72 18.22
C ALA A 40 -10.15 0.64 19.25
N SER A 41 -9.27 -0.36 19.35
CA SER A 41 -9.32 -1.40 20.37
C SER A 41 -7.92 -1.89 20.74
N GLY A 42 -7.79 -2.46 21.95
CA GLY A 42 -6.51 -2.90 22.50
C GLY A 42 -5.63 -1.71 22.94
N ALA A 43 -4.36 -1.73 22.56
CA ALA A 43 -3.40 -0.66 22.91
C ALA A 43 -3.44 0.55 21.93
N ALA A 44 -4.38 0.57 20.98
CA ALA A 44 -4.54 1.66 20.03
C ALA A 44 -5.52 2.73 20.53
N ALA A 45 -5.28 4.00 20.16
CA ALA A 45 -6.22 5.10 20.27
C ALA A 45 -6.59 5.62 18.88
N PRO A 46 -7.81 6.16 18.66
CA PRO A 46 -8.30 6.49 17.30
C PRO A 46 -7.44 7.48 16.53
N ASP A 47 -6.70 8.36 17.22
CA ASP A 47 -5.86 9.41 16.66
C ASP A 47 -4.38 9.03 16.53
N MET A 48 -4.01 7.80 16.89
CA MET A 48 -2.64 7.32 16.75
C MET A 48 -2.22 7.22 15.28
N GLN A 49 -1.02 7.72 15.00
CA GLN A 49 -0.34 7.50 13.74
C GLN A 49 0.28 6.09 13.71
N PHE A 50 0.37 5.54 12.51
CA PHE A 50 0.95 4.22 12.28
C PHE A 50 1.65 4.14 10.92
N PRO A 51 2.68 3.28 10.78
CA PRO A 51 3.28 2.99 9.47
C PRO A 51 2.26 2.29 8.56
N ILE A 52 1.95 2.90 7.42
CA ILE A 52 0.95 2.37 6.48
C ILE A 52 1.50 1.26 5.58
N ALA A 53 2.81 1.01 5.66
CA ALA A 53 3.52 0.01 4.87
C ALA A 53 3.18 0.11 3.37
N SER A 54 2.99 -0.99 2.67
CA SER A 54 2.79 -1.00 1.20
C SER A 54 1.60 -0.16 0.67
N ILE A 55 0.76 0.42 1.53
CA ILE A 55 -0.21 1.43 1.10
C ILE A 55 0.53 2.67 0.54
N ALA A 56 1.77 2.92 0.95
CA ALA A 56 2.67 3.93 0.37
C ALA A 56 2.78 3.86 -1.16
N LYS A 57 2.63 2.66 -1.73
CA LYS A 57 2.64 2.47 -3.19
C LYS A 57 1.52 3.21 -3.92
N MET A 58 0.38 3.46 -3.26
CA MET A 58 -0.68 4.31 -3.83
C MET A 58 -0.22 5.77 -3.92
N TYR A 59 0.54 6.26 -2.94
CA TYR A 59 1.11 7.61 -2.96
C TYR A 59 2.18 7.75 -4.04
N THR A 60 3.09 6.79 -4.14
CA THR A 60 4.11 6.73 -5.22
C THR A 60 3.44 6.69 -6.59
N ALA A 61 2.44 5.83 -6.79
CA ALA A 61 1.67 5.75 -8.03
C ALA A 61 0.97 7.07 -8.37
N THR A 62 0.44 7.77 -7.37
CA THR A 62 -0.16 9.10 -7.53
C THR A 62 0.85 10.10 -8.09
N MET A 63 2.03 10.19 -7.49
CA MET A 63 3.07 11.12 -7.95
C MET A 63 3.57 10.78 -9.37
N ILE A 64 3.74 9.50 -9.69
CA ILE A 64 4.07 9.06 -11.07
C ILE A 64 2.98 9.48 -12.06
N GLN A 65 1.69 9.32 -11.73
CA GLN A 65 0.62 9.75 -12.62
C GLN A 65 0.60 11.28 -12.81
N GLN A 66 0.86 12.05 -11.77
CA GLN A 66 0.97 13.51 -11.86
C GLN A 66 2.12 13.93 -12.78
N LEU A 67 3.29 13.27 -12.70
CA LEU A 67 4.42 13.52 -13.59
C LEU A 67 4.09 13.14 -15.05
N CYS A 68 3.36 12.05 -15.26
CA CYS A 68 2.88 11.68 -16.59
C CYS A 68 1.88 12.70 -17.16
N GLU A 69 0.97 13.23 -16.36
CA GLU A 69 -0.01 14.24 -16.79
C GLU A 69 0.64 15.61 -17.04
N ALA A 70 1.69 15.94 -16.30
CA ALA A 70 2.52 17.13 -16.55
C ALA A 70 3.34 17.03 -17.85
N GLY A 71 3.55 15.81 -18.37
CA GLY A 71 4.38 15.55 -19.54
C GLY A 71 5.87 15.43 -19.21
N ASP A 72 6.23 15.37 -17.93
CA ASP A 72 7.61 15.24 -17.46
C ASP A 72 8.19 13.86 -17.78
N ILE A 73 7.35 12.82 -17.73
CA ILE A 73 7.68 11.43 -18.06
C ILE A 73 6.54 10.75 -18.84
N THR A 74 6.84 9.60 -19.44
CA THR A 74 5.80 8.72 -20.03
C THR A 74 5.87 7.32 -19.42
N LEU A 75 4.75 6.61 -19.35
CA LEU A 75 4.72 5.27 -18.79
C LEU A 75 5.59 4.28 -19.54
N ASP A 76 5.79 4.46 -20.83
CA ASP A 76 6.60 3.56 -21.67
C ASP A 76 8.07 3.98 -21.74
N GLN A 77 8.46 5.02 -21.02
CA GLN A 77 9.84 5.46 -20.93
C GLN A 77 10.69 4.46 -20.15
N PRO A 78 11.87 4.05 -20.67
CA PRO A 78 12.80 3.21 -19.93
C PRO A 78 13.33 3.91 -18.68
N VAL A 79 13.30 3.21 -17.55
CA VAL A 79 13.76 3.73 -16.25
C VAL A 79 15.23 4.12 -16.29
N GLN A 80 16.06 3.37 -17.04
CA GLN A 80 17.48 3.69 -17.22
C GLN A 80 17.72 5.11 -17.75
N SER A 81 16.82 5.65 -18.58
CA SER A 81 16.98 7.01 -19.11
C SER A 81 16.73 8.10 -18.07
N LEU A 82 16.06 7.77 -16.97
CA LEU A 82 15.74 8.68 -15.86
C LEU A 82 16.69 8.51 -14.68
N LEU A 83 17.45 7.42 -14.65
CA LEU A 83 18.43 7.11 -13.60
C LEU A 83 19.81 6.87 -14.23
N PRO A 84 20.44 7.91 -14.84
CA PRO A 84 21.70 7.74 -15.58
C PRO A 84 22.88 7.34 -14.70
N ASP A 85 22.86 7.71 -13.42
CA ASP A 85 23.93 7.42 -12.45
C ASP A 85 23.90 5.97 -11.94
N HIS A 86 22.83 5.22 -12.23
CA HIS A 86 22.68 3.81 -11.82
C HIS A 86 22.66 2.91 -13.07
N ASP A 87 23.64 2.00 -13.20
CA ASP A 87 23.61 0.99 -14.29
C ASP A 87 22.66 -0.15 -13.96
N LEU A 88 21.52 -0.17 -14.65
CA LEU A 88 20.48 -1.19 -14.48
C LEU A 88 20.66 -2.40 -15.41
N ALA A 89 21.74 -2.47 -16.22
CA ALA A 89 21.91 -3.53 -17.22
C ALA A 89 21.74 -4.94 -16.62
N ASP A 90 22.43 -5.21 -15.52
CA ASP A 90 22.46 -6.51 -14.86
C ASP A 90 21.43 -6.66 -13.73
N LEU A 91 20.56 -5.68 -13.57
CA LEU A 91 19.51 -5.72 -12.53
C LEU A 91 18.53 -6.88 -12.76
N HIS A 92 18.29 -7.23 -14.02
CA HIS A 92 17.25 -8.18 -14.39
C HIS A 92 17.71 -9.04 -15.59
N VAL A 93 18.21 -10.23 -15.29
CA VAL A 93 18.71 -11.19 -16.31
C VAL A 93 17.92 -12.48 -16.24
N VAL A 94 17.17 -12.83 -17.30
CA VAL A 94 16.35 -14.03 -17.39
C VAL A 94 16.85 -14.90 -18.55
N ASN A 95 17.23 -16.13 -18.30
CA ASN A 95 17.74 -17.08 -19.30
C ASN A 95 18.87 -16.51 -20.16
N GLY A 96 19.77 -15.73 -19.56
CA GLY A 96 20.89 -15.09 -20.23
C GLY A 96 20.57 -13.81 -21.02
N VAL A 97 19.31 -13.35 -21.00
CA VAL A 97 18.89 -12.10 -21.61
C VAL A 97 18.78 -11.00 -20.54
N ALA A 98 19.52 -9.89 -20.74
CA ALA A 98 19.49 -8.73 -19.87
C ALA A 98 18.33 -7.80 -20.24
N TYR A 99 17.37 -7.64 -19.33
CA TYR A 99 16.19 -6.78 -19.52
C TYR A 99 16.28 -5.46 -18.76
N GLY A 100 17.21 -5.29 -17.83
CA GLY A 100 17.27 -4.17 -16.91
C GLY A 100 17.11 -2.80 -17.57
N LYS A 101 17.80 -2.56 -18.70
CA LYS A 101 17.69 -1.29 -19.46
C LYS A 101 16.39 -1.12 -20.24
N GLN A 102 15.60 -2.19 -20.39
CA GLN A 102 14.32 -2.17 -21.11
C GLN A 102 13.11 -2.04 -20.16
N VAL A 103 13.34 -2.15 -18.86
CA VAL A 103 12.28 -1.97 -17.86
C VAL A 103 11.76 -0.53 -17.93
N THR A 104 10.45 -0.38 -18.09
CA THR A 104 9.78 0.91 -18.21
C THR A 104 9.06 1.29 -16.90
N ILE A 105 8.68 2.56 -16.78
CA ILE A 105 7.82 3.05 -15.68
C ILE A 105 6.55 2.17 -15.56
N ARG A 106 5.92 1.81 -16.68
CA ARG A 106 4.75 0.93 -16.73
C ARG A 106 5.03 -0.42 -16.09
N HIS A 107 6.15 -1.05 -16.43
CA HIS A 107 6.53 -2.34 -15.87
C HIS A 107 6.64 -2.29 -14.34
N LEU A 108 7.26 -1.24 -13.80
CA LEU A 108 7.41 -1.04 -12.36
C LEU A 108 6.06 -0.80 -11.70
N LEU A 109 5.29 0.17 -12.23
CA LEU A 109 4.02 0.62 -11.66
C LEU A 109 2.98 -0.52 -11.55
N PHE A 110 2.93 -1.39 -12.56
CA PHE A 110 1.98 -2.51 -12.65
C PHE A 110 2.55 -3.84 -12.16
N GLN A 111 3.75 -3.83 -11.59
CA GLN A 111 4.41 -5.06 -11.08
C GLN A 111 4.63 -6.13 -12.18
N THR A 112 4.84 -5.70 -13.41
CA THR A 112 5.05 -6.59 -14.57
C THR A 112 6.49 -6.63 -15.06
N SER A 113 7.42 -6.05 -14.31
CA SER A 113 8.85 -6.05 -14.62
C SER A 113 9.49 -7.44 -14.51
N GLY A 114 9.01 -8.25 -13.55
CA GLY A 114 9.62 -9.52 -13.17
C GLY A 114 10.94 -9.39 -12.39
N VAL A 115 11.32 -8.17 -12.01
CA VAL A 115 12.51 -7.89 -11.19
C VAL A 115 12.35 -8.54 -9.82
N ALA A 116 13.43 -9.10 -9.28
CA ALA A 116 13.45 -9.71 -7.95
C ALA A 116 13.09 -8.70 -6.86
N ASP A 117 12.49 -9.19 -5.80
CA ASP A 117 12.09 -8.36 -4.65
C ASP A 117 13.21 -8.30 -3.62
N TYR A 118 13.80 -7.11 -3.42
CA TYR A 118 14.87 -6.91 -2.45
C TYR A 118 14.42 -7.21 -1.01
N TYR A 119 13.13 -7.08 -0.73
CA TYR A 119 12.56 -7.39 0.58
C TYR A 119 12.63 -8.89 0.90
N GLU A 120 12.66 -9.76 -0.10
CA GLU A 120 12.77 -11.20 0.09
C GLU A 120 14.15 -11.61 0.64
N GLY A 121 14.24 -12.78 1.21
CA GLY A 121 15.51 -13.35 1.65
C GLY A 121 15.97 -12.88 3.03
N GLN A 122 17.16 -12.28 3.13
CA GLN A 122 17.78 -11.95 4.41
C GLN A 122 17.13 -10.72 5.06
N LEU A 123 16.81 -9.69 4.28
CA LEU A 123 16.19 -8.47 4.80
C LEU A 123 14.86 -8.75 5.51
N ALA A 124 13.97 -9.55 4.92
CA ALA A 124 12.73 -9.94 5.57
C ALA A 124 12.96 -10.65 6.91
N LYS A 125 13.97 -11.54 6.98
CA LYS A 125 14.33 -12.23 8.22
C LYS A 125 14.84 -11.24 9.27
N ASP A 126 15.65 -10.28 8.87
CA ASP A 126 16.22 -9.26 9.75
C ASP A 126 15.12 -8.39 10.34
N ILE A 127 14.18 -7.93 9.52
CA ILE A 127 13.00 -7.17 9.95
C ILE A 127 12.18 -7.96 10.97
N LEU A 128 11.83 -9.21 10.66
CA LEU A 128 11.05 -10.06 11.58
C LEU A 128 11.79 -10.40 12.89
N GLN A 129 13.11 -10.26 12.90
CA GLN A 129 13.92 -10.37 14.09
C GLN A 129 14.13 -9.03 14.82
N GLY A 130 13.55 -7.94 14.28
CA GLY A 130 13.70 -6.60 14.84
C GLY A 130 15.10 -6.02 14.64
N ARG A 131 15.84 -6.48 13.64
CA ARG A 131 17.12 -5.87 13.27
C ARG A 131 16.85 -4.66 12.41
N ASP A 132 17.15 -3.50 12.96
CA ASP A 132 17.00 -2.22 12.29
C ASP A 132 18.28 -1.85 11.53
N GLN A 133 18.14 -1.46 10.27
CA GLN A 133 19.26 -1.05 9.41
C GLN A 133 18.82 -0.03 8.38
N ALA A 134 19.64 0.98 8.15
CA ALA A 134 19.50 1.87 7.02
C ALA A 134 20.06 1.21 5.75
N TYR A 135 19.44 1.50 4.61
CA TYR A 135 19.92 1.14 3.28
C TYR A 135 19.44 2.18 2.26
N ASP A 136 20.19 2.31 1.19
CA ASP A 136 19.90 3.22 0.09
C ASP A 136 19.55 2.47 -1.20
N LEU A 137 19.37 3.21 -2.30
CA LEU A 137 19.04 2.62 -3.59
C LEU A 137 20.14 1.68 -4.10
N ASP A 138 21.41 2.00 -3.88
CA ASP A 138 22.53 1.15 -4.33
C ASP A 138 22.54 -0.18 -3.58
N ASP A 139 22.21 -0.18 -2.28
CA ASP A 139 22.00 -1.39 -1.50
C ASP A 139 20.82 -2.21 -2.03
N VAL A 140 19.69 -1.56 -2.34
CA VAL A 140 18.53 -2.21 -2.94
C VAL A 140 18.90 -2.87 -4.26
N LEU A 141 19.60 -2.16 -5.16
CA LEU A 141 20.05 -2.69 -6.44
C LEU A 141 21.03 -3.86 -6.27
N ARG A 142 21.97 -3.75 -5.33
CA ARG A 142 22.94 -4.81 -5.00
C ARG A 142 22.24 -6.06 -4.47
N ILE A 143 21.27 -5.92 -3.57
CA ILE A 143 20.48 -7.04 -3.03
C ILE A 143 19.66 -7.68 -4.17
N THR A 144 18.98 -6.87 -4.97
CA THR A 144 18.13 -7.33 -6.08
C THR A 144 18.94 -8.14 -7.11
N LYS A 145 20.14 -7.66 -7.49
CA LYS A 145 21.05 -8.35 -8.43
C LYS A 145 21.52 -9.72 -7.93
N ALA A 146 21.56 -9.91 -6.62
CA ALA A 146 21.94 -11.18 -6.00
C ALA A 146 20.80 -12.20 -5.89
N LEU A 147 19.55 -11.79 -6.19
CA LEU A 147 18.37 -12.63 -6.12
C LEU A 147 17.96 -13.15 -7.50
N PRO A 148 17.34 -14.33 -7.59
CA PRO A 148 16.84 -14.82 -8.87
C PRO A 148 15.68 -13.94 -9.36
N PRO A 149 15.68 -13.55 -10.65
CA PRO A 149 14.56 -12.81 -11.25
C PRO A 149 13.28 -13.65 -11.23
N GLN A 150 12.12 -13.00 -11.19
CA GLN A 150 10.84 -13.71 -11.12
C GLN A 150 10.33 -14.14 -12.51
N ALA A 151 10.48 -13.31 -13.54
CA ALA A 151 10.06 -13.58 -14.93
C ALA A 151 10.66 -12.53 -15.87
N ALA A 152 10.55 -12.74 -17.19
CA ALA A 152 10.75 -11.66 -18.15
C ALA A 152 9.66 -10.60 -18.04
N PRO A 153 9.91 -9.32 -18.43
CA PRO A 153 8.90 -8.28 -18.44
C PRO A 153 7.66 -8.69 -19.24
N ASP A 154 6.49 -8.18 -18.84
CA ASP A 154 5.19 -8.45 -19.48
C ASP A 154 4.76 -9.91 -19.56
N GLY A 155 5.20 -10.75 -18.64
CA GLY A 155 4.90 -12.19 -18.59
C GLY A 155 3.42 -12.56 -18.34
N GLY A 156 2.48 -11.64 -18.52
CA GLY A 156 1.02 -11.89 -18.47
C GLY A 156 0.40 -11.82 -17.07
N LYS A 157 1.20 -11.83 -16.02
CA LYS A 157 0.76 -11.63 -14.62
C LYS A 157 1.65 -10.64 -13.89
N ALA A 158 1.17 -10.15 -12.75
CA ALA A 158 1.97 -9.34 -11.86
C ALA A 158 2.88 -10.21 -10.98
N TYR A 159 4.10 -9.73 -10.77
CA TYR A 159 5.07 -10.27 -9.84
C TYR A 159 5.42 -9.16 -8.85
N TYR A 160 4.85 -9.25 -7.66
CA TYR A 160 5.03 -8.21 -6.64
C TYR A 160 6.50 -8.11 -6.26
N SER A 161 7.01 -6.89 -6.29
CA SER A 161 8.39 -6.57 -5.92
C SER A 161 8.46 -5.14 -5.38
N ASP A 162 8.96 -5.00 -4.16
CA ASP A 162 9.19 -3.72 -3.53
C ASP A 162 10.30 -2.93 -4.25
N THR A 163 11.26 -3.63 -4.90
CA THR A 163 12.28 -3.02 -5.77
C THR A 163 11.67 -2.12 -6.85
N ASN A 164 10.52 -2.50 -7.42
CA ASN A 164 9.86 -1.68 -8.43
C ASN A 164 9.50 -0.30 -7.90
N TYR A 165 9.07 -0.20 -6.65
CA TYR A 165 8.63 1.06 -6.06
C TYR A 165 9.80 1.87 -5.50
N GLN A 166 10.89 1.23 -5.10
CA GLN A 166 12.16 1.92 -4.83
C GLN A 166 12.67 2.64 -6.09
N LEU A 167 12.66 1.95 -7.24
CA LEU A 167 13.01 2.57 -8.51
C LEU A 167 12.05 3.70 -8.92
N LEU A 168 10.74 3.56 -8.69
CA LEU A 168 9.78 4.64 -8.94
C LEU A 168 10.01 5.84 -8.02
N GLY A 169 10.39 5.62 -6.77
CA GLY A 169 10.81 6.69 -5.86
C GLY A 169 12.02 7.45 -6.37
N ALA A 170 13.07 6.73 -6.78
CA ALA A 170 14.26 7.34 -7.37
C ALA A 170 13.95 8.12 -8.65
N VAL A 171 13.02 7.63 -9.48
CA VAL A 171 12.53 8.39 -10.65
C VAL A 171 11.84 9.68 -10.24
N ILE A 172 11.00 9.66 -9.20
CA ILE A 172 10.35 10.88 -8.69
C ILE A 172 11.41 11.89 -8.25
N GLU A 173 12.41 11.47 -7.49
CA GLU A 173 13.50 12.35 -7.03
C GLU A 173 14.32 12.91 -8.19
N SER A 174 14.72 12.07 -9.15
CA SER A 174 15.49 12.46 -10.32
C SER A 174 14.77 13.49 -11.20
N VAL A 175 13.45 13.30 -11.41
CA VAL A 175 12.65 14.16 -12.29
C VAL A 175 12.26 15.46 -11.60
N THR A 176 11.99 15.42 -10.31
CA THR A 176 11.52 16.61 -9.56
C THR A 176 12.67 17.44 -8.98
N GLY A 177 13.83 16.85 -8.75
CA GLY A 177 14.94 17.44 -7.99
C GLY A 177 14.65 17.59 -6.51
N LEU A 178 13.57 16.99 -6.01
CA LEU A 178 13.15 16.98 -4.60
C LEU A 178 13.46 15.61 -3.99
N SER A 179 13.69 15.54 -2.68
CA SER A 179 13.63 14.26 -1.97
C SER A 179 12.23 13.65 -2.06
N TYR A 180 12.12 12.34 -1.85
CA TYR A 180 10.82 11.66 -1.90
C TYR A 180 9.82 12.27 -0.92
N ASP A 181 10.25 12.63 0.32
CA ASP A 181 9.37 13.28 1.29
C ASP A 181 8.94 14.68 0.84
N GLU A 182 9.85 15.50 0.34
CA GLU A 182 9.49 16.83 -0.20
C GLU A 182 8.49 16.72 -1.35
N ALA A 183 8.66 15.73 -2.25
CA ALA A 183 7.71 15.47 -3.33
C ALA A 183 6.35 15.00 -2.79
N LEU A 184 6.33 14.12 -1.79
CA LEU A 184 5.12 13.66 -1.09
C LEU A 184 4.38 14.84 -0.47
N GLN A 185 5.10 15.71 0.26
CA GLN A 185 4.52 16.89 0.90
C GLN A 185 3.94 17.86 -0.13
N ALA A 186 4.71 18.20 -1.17
CA ALA A 186 4.30 19.19 -2.15
C ALA A 186 3.13 18.70 -3.05
N ARG A 187 3.13 17.43 -3.44
CA ARG A 187 2.23 16.90 -4.46
C ARG A 187 0.96 16.25 -3.91
N ILE A 188 0.98 15.81 -2.65
CA ILE A 188 -0.15 15.10 -2.04
C ILE A 188 -0.57 15.73 -0.73
N CYS A 189 0.36 15.87 0.24
CA CYS A 189 -0.01 16.27 1.59
C CYS A 189 -0.52 17.72 1.64
N ALA A 190 0.20 18.65 1.08
CA ALA A 190 -0.20 20.06 1.07
C ALA A 190 -1.53 20.31 0.31
N PRO A 191 -1.75 19.76 -0.91
CA PRO A 191 -3.02 19.89 -1.62
C PRO A 191 -4.22 19.33 -0.88
N LEU A 192 -4.04 18.27 -0.08
CA LEU A 192 -5.11 17.64 0.70
C LEU A 192 -5.19 18.14 2.15
N GLY A 193 -4.26 18.98 2.59
CA GLY A 193 -4.18 19.46 3.97
C GLY A 193 -3.77 18.42 5.00
N LEU A 194 -3.04 17.36 4.57
CA LEU A 194 -2.55 16.31 5.45
C LEU A 194 -1.35 16.83 6.25
N ARG A 195 -1.37 16.69 7.55
CA ARG A 195 -0.34 17.21 8.48
C ARG A 195 0.35 16.11 9.29
N LYS A 196 -0.25 14.93 9.31
CA LYS A 196 0.23 13.73 10.01
C LYS A 196 0.75 12.65 9.05
N THR A 197 0.67 12.92 7.74
CA THR A 197 1.15 12.01 6.70
C THR A 197 2.51 12.49 6.22
N HIS A 198 3.54 11.66 6.42
CA HIS A 198 4.92 11.99 6.09
C HIS A 198 5.76 10.72 5.94
N LEU A 199 6.96 10.82 5.38
CA LEU A 199 7.95 9.75 5.45
C LEU A 199 8.41 9.61 6.90
N ILE A 200 8.47 8.39 7.43
CA ILE A 200 8.89 8.16 8.81
C ILE A 200 10.22 8.87 9.11
N ASP A 201 10.26 9.58 10.24
CA ASP A 201 11.49 10.20 10.76
C ASP A 201 11.99 9.41 11.97
N PRO A 202 13.10 8.65 11.85
CA PRO A 202 13.65 7.89 12.96
C PRO A 202 14.01 8.72 14.20
N ALA A 203 14.21 10.02 14.04
CA ALA A 203 14.56 10.93 15.13
C ALA A 203 13.34 11.50 15.87
N GLN A 204 12.16 11.51 15.26
CA GLN A 204 10.96 12.17 15.79
C GLN A 204 9.79 11.21 16.04
N ASP A 205 9.66 10.17 15.26
CA ASP A 205 8.48 9.27 15.28
C ASP A 205 8.55 8.19 16.38
N HIS A 206 8.60 8.62 17.64
CA HIS A 206 8.70 7.71 18.79
C HIS A 206 7.34 7.25 19.36
N GLN A 207 6.23 7.87 18.95
CA GLN A 207 4.90 7.62 19.51
C GLN A 207 3.95 6.93 18.53
N LEU A 208 4.48 6.35 17.46
CA LEU A 208 3.67 5.60 16.52
C LEU A 208 3.08 4.34 17.16
N LEU A 209 1.92 3.90 16.67
CA LEU A 209 1.39 2.59 17.02
C LEU A 209 2.40 1.53 16.56
N PRO A 210 3.02 0.75 17.50
CA PRO A 210 4.13 -0.14 17.17
C PRO A 210 3.68 -1.32 16.30
N ILE A 211 4.49 -1.74 15.33
CA ILE A 211 4.26 -2.98 14.57
C ILE A 211 4.72 -4.19 15.39
N TYR A 212 3.99 -5.29 15.28
CA TYR A 212 4.34 -6.56 15.92
C TYR A 212 4.49 -7.71 14.93
N HIS A 213 5.40 -8.61 15.21
CA HIS A 213 5.44 -9.95 14.63
C HIS A 213 5.18 -10.96 15.74
N LYS A 214 4.00 -11.57 15.77
CA LYS A 214 3.53 -12.38 16.92
C LYS A 214 3.54 -11.51 18.19
N ALA A 215 4.30 -11.89 19.22
CA ALA A 215 4.45 -11.14 20.46
C ALA A 215 5.63 -10.14 20.46
N ARG A 216 6.44 -10.12 19.41
CA ARG A 216 7.61 -9.24 19.33
C ARG A 216 7.23 -7.90 18.73
N ARG A 217 7.51 -6.82 19.45
CA ARG A 217 7.50 -5.48 18.89
C ARG A 217 8.67 -5.34 17.90
N LEU A 218 8.40 -4.82 16.73
CA LEU A 218 9.41 -4.49 15.71
C LEU A 218 9.75 -3.00 15.84
N ASP A 219 10.93 -2.75 16.37
CA ASP A 219 11.49 -1.39 16.49
C ASP A 219 12.53 -1.22 15.39
N ILE A 220 12.07 -0.77 14.22
CA ILE A 220 12.83 -0.74 12.96
C ILE A 220 12.69 0.59 12.20
N PRO A 221 12.87 1.75 12.87
CA PRO A 221 12.61 3.04 12.25
C PRO A 221 13.55 3.36 11.08
N GLN A 222 14.83 2.96 11.12
CA GLN A 222 15.79 3.16 10.02
C GLN A 222 15.39 2.35 8.78
N THR A 223 14.98 1.10 9.00
CA THR A 223 14.49 0.23 7.92
C THR A 223 13.23 0.80 7.29
N LEU A 224 12.26 1.27 8.10
CA LEU A 224 11.05 1.89 7.59
C LEU A 224 11.33 3.19 6.83
N PHE A 225 12.27 4.02 7.31
CA PHE A 225 12.72 5.21 6.57
C PHE A 225 13.28 4.81 5.20
N SER A 226 14.16 3.82 5.14
CA SER A 226 14.76 3.32 3.90
C SER A 226 13.73 2.72 2.93
N MET A 227 12.63 2.15 3.44
CA MET A 227 11.51 1.67 2.60
C MET A 227 10.79 2.80 1.87
N GLY A 228 10.80 4.02 2.36
CA GLY A 228 10.27 5.23 1.71
C GLY A 228 9.13 4.98 0.72
N PRO A 229 9.45 4.93 -0.60
CA PRO A 229 8.47 4.85 -1.69
C PRO A 229 7.61 3.60 -1.70
N ASP A 230 8.07 2.50 -1.12
CA ASP A 230 7.36 1.22 -1.13
C ASP A 230 6.64 0.91 0.18
N GLY A 231 7.03 1.56 1.33
CA GLY A 231 6.46 1.20 2.62
C GLY A 231 6.72 2.14 3.80
N GLY A 232 7.48 3.22 3.62
CA GLY A 232 7.99 4.04 4.72
C GLY A 232 7.11 5.23 5.15
N ILE A 233 5.87 5.33 4.67
CA ILE A 233 4.97 6.43 5.02
C ILE A 233 4.23 6.13 6.33
N VAL A 234 4.10 7.18 7.15
CA VAL A 234 3.27 7.23 8.35
C VAL A 234 2.01 8.04 8.08
N SER A 235 0.88 7.65 8.65
CA SER A 235 -0.38 8.42 8.63
C SER A 235 -1.26 8.03 9.81
N ASP A 236 -2.39 8.69 10.00
CA ASP A 236 -3.49 8.23 10.87
C ASP A 236 -4.70 7.79 10.01
N THR A 237 -5.72 7.24 10.65
CA THR A 237 -6.90 6.75 9.92
C THR A 237 -7.72 7.87 9.28
N GLU A 238 -7.67 9.08 9.80
CA GLU A 238 -8.39 10.25 9.26
C GLU A 238 -7.75 10.72 7.95
N GLU A 239 -6.44 10.98 7.97
CA GLU A 239 -5.73 11.45 6.78
C GLU A 239 -5.61 10.37 5.70
N LEU A 240 -5.45 9.11 6.10
CA LEU A 240 -5.47 7.99 5.17
C LEU A 240 -6.85 7.85 4.49
N MET A 241 -7.95 8.13 5.20
CA MET A 241 -9.30 8.19 4.62
C MET A 241 -9.44 9.36 3.65
N LEU A 242 -8.95 10.55 4.01
CA LEU A 242 -8.95 11.72 3.12
C LEU A 242 -8.20 11.44 1.83
N PHE A 243 -7.00 10.84 1.93
CA PHE A 243 -6.22 10.42 0.77
C PHE A 243 -6.98 9.40 -0.08
N LEU A 244 -7.51 8.34 0.52
CA LEU A 244 -8.22 7.27 -0.19
C LEU A 244 -9.44 7.82 -0.98
N ARG A 245 -10.22 8.69 -0.35
CA ARG A 245 -11.36 9.35 -1.00
C ARG A 245 -10.92 10.28 -2.13
N ALA A 246 -9.88 11.07 -1.93
CA ALA A 246 -9.32 11.97 -2.95
C ALA A 246 -8.79 11.20 -4.16
N PHE A 247 -8.11 10.06 -3.92
CA PHE A 247 -7.59 9.16 -4.94
C PHE A 247 -8.73 8.66 -5.86
N PHE A 248 -9.78 8.08 -5.28
CA PHE A 248 -10.89 7.53 -6.06
C PHE A 248 -11.85 8.59 -6.63
N ALA A 249 -11.84 9.80 -6.08
CA ALA A 249 -12.59 10.94 -6.63
C ALA A 249 -11.87 11.65 -7.79
N GLY A 250 -10.65 11.22 -8.16
CA GLY A 250 -9.85 11.85 -9.20
C GLY A 250 -9.40 13.27 -8.86
N LYS A 251 -9.21 13.58 -7.57
CA LYS A 251 -8.74 14.90 -7.12
C LYS A 251 -7.23 15.07 -7.24
N LEU A 252 -6.48 13.98 -7.31
CA LEU A 252 -5.01 13.96 -7.35
C LEU A 252 -4.45 13.80 -8.76
N PHE A 253 -5.24 13.26 -9.67
CA PHE A 253 -4.95 13.07 -11.10
C PHE A 253 -6.27 12.81 -11.83
N SER A 254 -6.25 12.78 -13.17
CA SER A 254 -7.49 12.71 -13.96
C SER A 254 -8.25 11.38 -13.80
N PRO A 255 -9.58 11.38 -13.99
CA PRO A 255 -10.37 10.13 -14.02
C PRO A 255 -9.89 9.13 -15.08
N LYS A 256 -9.31 9.62 -16.18
CA LYS A 256 -8.70 8.77 -17.21
C LYS A 256 -7.48 8.01 -16.66
N ALA A 257 -6.63 8.68 -15.90
CA ALA A 257 -5.50 8.04 -15.23
C ALA A 257 -5.96 7.00 -14.19
N LEU A 258 -7.00 7.32 -13.41
CA LEU A 258 -7.60 6.35 -12.47
C LEU A 258 -8.08 5.08 -13.19
N SER A 259 -8.81 5.23 -14.31
CA SER A 259 -9.24 4.08 -15.13
C SER A 259 -8.07 3.28 -15.65
N HIS A 260 -6.98 3.94 -16.03
CA HIS A 260 -5.77 3.28 -16.50
C HIS A 260 -5.06 2.51 -15.38
N LEU A 261 -4.97 3.06 -14.16
CA LEU A 261 -4.41 2.36 -13.00
C LEU A 261 -5.17 1.07 -12.65
N GLN A 262 -6.43 0.95 -13.06
CA GLN A 262 -7.27 -0.23 -12.86
C GLN A 262 -7.16 -1.28 -13.99
N HIS A 263 -6.09 -1.28 -14.76
CA HIS A 263 -5.77 -2.39 -15.66
C HIS A 263 -5.17 -3.55 -14.88
N TRP A 264 -6.03 -4.50 -14.52
CA TRP A 264 -5.71 -5.60 -13.62
C TRP A 264 -4.86 -6.68 -14.28
N ARG A 265 -3.88 -7.17 -13.53
CA ARG A 265 -3.06 -8.35 -13.84
C ARG A 265 -3.21 -9.37 -12.71
N PRO A 266 -3.36 -10.66 -13.01
CA PRO A 266 -3.36 -11.69 -11.98
C PRO A 266 -2.11 -11.59 -11.13
N LEU A 267 -2.26 -11.60 -9.80
CA LEU A 267 -1.14 -11.64 -8.84
C LEU A 267 -1.10 -13.04 -8.21
N THR A 268 -1.65 -13.19 -7.05
CA THR A 268 -1.84 -14.48 -6.38
C THR A 268 -3.31 -14.60 -6.05
N PHE A 269 -3.96 -15.60 -6.66
CA PHE A 269 -5.41 -15.81 -6.50
C PHE A 269 -5.86 -15.69 -5.04
N PRO A 270 -6.93 -14.97 -4.73
CA PRO A 270 -7.86 -14.27 -5.63
C PRO A 270 -7.53 -12.76 -5.84
N ARG A 271 -6.25 -12.38 -5.75
CA ARG A 271 -5.79 -10.99 -5.88
C ARG A 271 -5.31 -10.69 -7.28
N GLU A 272 -5.58 -9.47 -7.73
CA GLU A 272 -5.03 -8.87 -8.92
C GLU A 272 -4.29 -7.57 -8.55
N TYR A 273 -3.40 -7.11 -9.42
CA TYR A 273 -2.63 -5.89 -9.24
C TYR A 273 -2.84 -4.94 -10.42
N GLY A 274 -3.02 -3.66 -10.12
CA GLY A 274 -3.04 -2.56 -11.07
C GLY A 274 -1.84 -1.63 -10.86
N GLY A 275 -1.96 -0.38 -11.28
CA GLY A 275 -0.92 0.63 -11.03
C GLY A 275 -1.01 1.16 -9.59
N GLY A 276 -0.23 0.59 -8.67
CA GLY A 276 -0.26 0.94 -7.25
C GLY A 276 -1.48 0.46 -6.48
N LEU A 277 -2.29 -0.39 -7.08
CA LEU A 277 -3.56 -0.87 -6.52
C LEU A 277 -3.60 -2.40 -6.47
N MET A 278 -4.19 -2.92 -5.41
CA MET A 278 -4.63 -4.31 -5.32
C MET A 278 -6.14 -4.38 -5.47
N ARG A 279 -6.61 -5.39 -6.19
CA ARG A 279 -8.00 -5.79 -6.28
C ARG A 279 -8.18 -7.14 -5.61
N PHE A 280 -9.15 -7.24 -4.73
CA PHE A 280 -9.59 -8.50 -4.14
C PHE A 280 -11.02 -8.78 -4.56
N HIS A 281 -11.22 -9.86 -5.29
CA HIS A 281 -12.52 -10.28 -5.80
C HIS A 281 -12.64 -11.79 -5.76
N LEU A 282 -13.69 -12.30 -5.12
CA LEU A 282 -13.98 -13.73 -5.11
C LEU A 282 -14.91 -14.09 -6.27
N PRO A 283 -14.54 -15.05 -7.13
CA PRO A 283 -15.42 -15.47 -8.21
C PRO A 283 -16.71 -16.12 -7.68
N PRO A 284 -17.85 -15.96 -8.38
CA PRO A 284 -19.16 -16.42 -7.90
C PRO A 284 -19.24 -17.89 -7.49
N TRP A 285 -18.52 -18.78 -8.19
CA TRP A 285 -18.49 -20.21 -7.88
C TRP A 285 -17.87 -20.53 -6.50
N MET A 286 -17.00 -19.69 -5.97
CA MET A 286 -16.44 -19.86 -4.61
C MET A 286 -17.39 -19.42 -3.51
N THR A 287 -18.37 -18.61 -3.85
CA THR A 287 -19.32 -18.01 -2.91
C THR A 287 -20.71 -18.61 -3.02
N LEU A 288 -20.83 -19.78 -3.68
CA LEU A 288 -22.11 -20.42 -4.00
C LEU A 288 -23.07 -19.43 -4.69
N TRP A 289 -22.53 -18.66 -5.66
CA TRP A 289 -23.23 -17.63 -6.43
C TRP A 289 -23.78 -16.47 -5.58
N ARG A 290 -23.36 -16.34 -4.31
CA ARG A 290 -23.68 -15.18 -3.49
C ARG A 290 -22.74 -14.05 -3.87
N PRO A 291 -23.25 -12.85 -4.17
CA PRO A 291 -22.39 -11.71 -4.47
C PRO A 291 -21.51 -11.38 -3.26
N THR A 292 -20.23 -11.31 -3.48
CA THR A 292 -19.25 -10.80 -2.50
C THR A 292 -18.73 -9.48 -2.98
N PRO A 293 -18.62 -8.49 -2.11
CA PRO A 293 -18.12 -7.18 -2.52
C PRO A 293 -16.68 -7.30 -3.01
N GLU A 294 -16.38 -6.54 -4.05
CA GLU A 294 -15.04 -6.27 -4.51
C GLU A 294 -14.37 -5.25 -3.59
N PHE A 295 -13.08 -5.41 -3.37
CA PHE A 295 -12.25 -4.41 -2.69
C PHE A 295 -11.15 -3.92 -3.61
N ILE A 296 -11.04 -2.59 -3.79
CA ILE A 296 -9.98 -1.94 -4.56
C ILE A 296 -9.22 -0.98 -3.64
N GLY A 297 -7.90 -1.10 -3.58
CA GLY A 297 -7.06 -0.30 -2.71
C GLY A 297 -5.71 -0.96 -2.48
N HIS A 298 -5.17 -0.93 -1.28
CA HIS A 298 -3.93 -1.63 -0.97
C HIS A 298 -3.89 -2.12 0.49
N SER A 299 -3.14 -3.20 0.72
CA SER A 299 -2.80 -3.72 2.05
C SER A 299 -1.32 -3.48 2.36
N GLY A 300 -0.99 -3.30 3.64
CA GLY A 300 0.37 -3.25 4.13
C GLY A 300 0.78 -4.49 4.91
N ALA A 301 2.07 -4.80 4.87
CA ALA A 301 2.65 -5.93 5.61
C ALA A 301 2.51 -5.78 7.13
N SER A 302 2.32 -4.56 7.63
CA SER A 302 1.99 -4.26 9.04
C SER A 302 0.57 -4.66 9.45
N GLY A 303 -0.25 -5.21 8.54
CA GLY A 303 -1.67 -5.45 8.76
C GLY A 303 -2.54 -4.22 8.50
N SER A 304 -1.97 -3.16 7.92
CA SER A 304 -2.69 -1.97 7.47
C SER A 304 -3.52 -2.27 6.22
N PHE A 305 -4.60 -1.53 6.05
CA PHE A 305 -5.49 -1.65 4.89
C PHE A 305 -6.13 -0.29 4.55
N ALA A 306 -6.28 -0.03 3.25
CA ALA A 306 -6.99 1.11 2.70
C ALA A 306 -7.72 0.66 1.43
N TYR A 307 -9.02 0.47 1.52
CA TYR A 307 -9.83 -0.09 0.43
C TYR A 307 -11.15 0.65 0.24
N ARG A 308 -11.59 0.71 -1.00
CA ARG A 308 -12.96 1.04 -1.39
C ARG A 308 -13.68 -0.25 -1.77
N ALA A 309 -14.94 -0.39 -1.35
CA ALA A 309 -15.89 -1.37 -1.86
C ALA A 309 -16.86 -0.66 -2.82
N PRO A 310 -16.60 -0.65 -4.16
CA PRO A 310 -17.31 0.22 -5.10
C PRO A 310 -18.81 -0.03 -5.16
N GLU A 311 -19.23 -1.30 -5.12
CA GLU A 311 -20.63 -1.72 -5.18
C GLU A 311 -21.48 -1.22 -4.00
N ARG A 312 -20.83 -0.89 -2.90
CA ARG A 312 -21.44 -0.41 -1.66
C ARG A 312 -21.17 1.06 -1.39
N ASP A 313 -20.28 1.65 -2.19
CA ASP A 313 -19.70 2.98 -1.98
C ASP A 313 -19.20 3.21 -0.56
N ILE A 314 -18.49 2.20 -0.01
CA ILE A 314 -17.90 2.21 1.32
C ILE A 314 -16.38 2.26 1.20
N TYR A 315 -15.77 3.10 2.04
CA TYR A 315 -14.33 3.24 2.20
C TYR A 315 -13.92 2.72 3.58
N LEU A 316 -12.86 1.94 3.64
CA LEU A 316 -12.36 1.34 4.88
C LEU A 316 -10.85 1.53 4.97
N VAL A 317 -10.39 2.09 6.07
CA VAL A 317 -8.97 2.18 6.40
C VAL A 317 -8.73 1.73 7.83
N GLY A 318 -7.54 1.24 8.11
CA GLY A 318 -7.17 0.81 9.46
C GLY A 318 -5.92 -0.05 9.49
N THR A 319 -5.64 -0.62 10.65
CA THR A 319 -4.51 -1.53 10.84
C THR A 319 -4.76 -2.52 11.97
N PHE A 320 -4.28 -3.74 11.80
CA PHE A 320 -4.15 -4.75 12.85
C PHE A 320 -2.84 -4.62 13.60
N ASN A 321 -1.92 -3.82 13.08
CA ASN A 321 -0.61 -3.62 13.66
C ASN A 321 0.20 -4.91 13.85
N GLN A 322 -0.01 -5.90 12.96
CA GLN A 322 0.63 -7.22 13.01
C GLN A 322 1.00 -7.77 11.64
N THR A 323 2.22 -8.32 11.53
CA THR A 323 2.73 -8.86 10.26
C THR A 323 2.37 -10.32 10.02
N ASP A 324 1.99 -11.08 11.04
CA ASP A 324 1.82 -12.54 10.98
C ASP A 324 0.40 -13.01 10.61
N ALA A 325 -0.47 -12.09 10.21
CA ALA A 325 -1.85 -12.43 9.90
C ALA A 325 -2.41 -11.68 8.67
N PRO A 326 -1.80 -11.83 7.47
CA PRO A 326 -2.09 -11.01 6.30
C PRO A 326 -3.52 -11.16 5.75
N ARG A 327 -4.25 -12.21 6.13
CA ARG A 327 -5.64 -12.46 5.69
C ARG A 327 -6.70 -11.81 6.60
N ARG A 328 -6.33 -11.42 7.81
CA ARG A 328 -7.28 -10.85 8.80
C ARG A 328 -7.97 -9.58 8.32
N PRO A 329 -7.28 -8.60 7.70
CA PRO A 329 -7.94 -7.40 7.21
C PRO A 329 -9.12 -7.69 6.27
N PHE A 330 -8.97 -8.61 5.32
CA PHE A 330 -10.04 -8.94 4.36
C PHE A 330 -11.27 -9.58 5.03
N SER A 331 -11.06 -10.53 5.94
CA SER A 331 -12.16 -11.14 6.70
C SER A 331 -12.90 -10.10 7.54
N PHE A 332 -12.15 -9.22 8.18
CA PHE A 332 -12.69 -8.14 9.01
C PHE A 332 -13.48 -7.13 8.18
N MET A 333 -12.97 -6.66 7.06
CA MET A 333 -13.68 -5.74 6.17
C MET A 333 -15.00 -6.34 5.66
N LEU A 334 -15.02 -7.65 5.34
CA LEU A 334 -16.26 -8.35 4.97
C LEU A 334 -17.27 -8.38 6.13
N GLU A 335 -16.83 -8.55 7.38
CA GLU A 335 -17.70 -8.51 8.55
C GLU A 335 -18.27 -7.09 8.75
N VAL A 336 -17.45 -6.05 8.61
CA VAL A 336 -17.87 -4.63 8.65
C VAL A 336 -18.97 -4.36 7.61
N LEU A 337 -18.74 -4.73 6.34
CA LEU A 337 -19.72 -4.51 5.27
C LEU A 337 -21.04 -5.25 5.49
N ARG A 338 -20.99 -6.48 6.02
CA ARG A 338 -22.20 -7.25 6.36
C ARG A 338 -23.01 -6.58 7.47
N LEU A 339 -22.30 -6.01 8.44
CA LEU A 339 -22.93 -5.33 9.56
C LEU A 339 -23.60 -4.03 9.12
N ILE A 340 -22.95 -3.22 8.29
CA ILE A 340 -23.51 -2.00 7.70
C ILE A 340 -24.76 -2.34 6.87
N ALA A 341 -24.65 -3.37 6.00
CA ALA A 341 -25.78 -3.80 5.17
C ALA A 341 -27.00 -4.26 5.97
N LYS A 342 -26.78 -4.92 7.11
CA LYS A 342 -27.86 -5.34 8.01
C LYS A 342 -28.58 -4.14 8.65
N HIS A 343 -27.84 -3.11 9.04
CA HIS A 343 -28.44 -1.90 9.65
C HIS A 343 -29.17 -1.04 8.63
N GLY A 344 -28.69 -1.00 7.37
CA GLY A 344 -29.35 -0.28 6.29
C GLY A 344 -30.58 -0.98 5.67
N GLY A 345 -30.70 -2.31 5.83
CA GLY A 345 -31.83 -3.09 5.35
C GLY A 345 -33.05 -3.13 6.30
N ASP A 346 -32.89 -2.63 7.50
CA ASP A 346 -33.94 -2.53 8.50
C ASP A 346 -34.59 -1.11 8.53
N GLN A 347 -34.26 -0.22 7.56
CA GLN A 347 -34.92 1.07 7.30
C GLN A 347 -35.75 0.98 6.02
#